data_3f2126da6b1c1764203e21dfbb37659f
#
_entry.id   3f2126da6b1c1764203e21dfbb37659f
#
_cell.length_a   1.000
_cell.length_b   1.000
_cell.length_c   1.000
_cell.angle_alpha   90.00
_cell.angle_beta   90.00
_cell.angle_gamma   90.00
#
_symmetry.space_group_name_H-M   'P 1'
#
loop_
_entity.id
_entity.type
_entity.pdbx_description
1 polymer ?
#
loop_
_entity_poly.entity_id
_entity_poly.type
_entity_poly.pdbx_seq_one_letter_code
_entity_poly.pdbx_strand_id
1 'polypeptide(L)'
;AMLSGTQARIAIKLFGDDRDVFILSAPGRTEVCGNHTDHNNGKVLAASINLDAIAVAAKRDDMVIKEKSEGHNLNDVDISVLAPNESEYGKSAAMIKGVVAGLKEYGYNIGGFDACTTSDVMGGSGLSSSAAFEVLIATIVNHLYNGGNIDAVTVAKASQFSENVYFGKPSGLLDQMASSVGTFVTID
;
A
#
# COMPACT_ATOMS: atom_id res chain seq x y z
N ALA A 1 10.23 -10.08 9.30
CA ALA A 1 11.52 -9.76 8.69
C ALA A 1 12.27 -8.81 9.63
N MET A 2 13.57 -9.03 9.85
CA MET A 2 14.39 -8.05 10.59
C MET A 2 14.86 -6.99 9.61
N LEU A 3 14.65 -5.72 9.96
CA LEU A 3 15.27 -4.62 9.23
C LEU A 3 16.80 -4.82 9.20
N SER A 4 17.41 -4.58 8.05
CA SER A 4 18.87 -4.46 8.01
C SER A 4 19.29 -3.27 8.88
N GLY A 5 20.50 -3.30 9.46
CA GLY A 5 21.00 -2.18 10.26
C GLY A 5 21.03 -0.85 9.50
N THR A 6 21.03 -0.89 8.17
CA THR A 6 20.93 0.30 7.30
C THR A 6 19.53 0.89 7.29
N GLN A 7 18.49 0.07 7.23
CA GLN A 7 17.08 0.52 7.26
C GLN A 7 16.72 1.13 8.61
N ALA A 8 17.17 0.52 9.72
CA ALA A 8 17.01 1.09 11.04
C ALA A 8 17.70 2.46 11.18
N ARG A 9 18.92 2.61 10.65
CA ARG A 9 19.65 3.89 10.65
C ARG A 9 18.97 4.97 9.79
N ILE A 10 18.40 4.61 8.65
CA ILE A 10 17.65 5.54 7.79
C ILE A 10 16.39 6.00 8.51
N ALA A 11 15.65 5.09 9.16
CA ALA A 11 14.48 5.43 9.94
C ALA A 11 14.80 6.41 11.07
N ILE A 12 15.81 6.14 11.90
CA ILE A 12 16.25 7.02 13.00
C ILE A 12 16.68 8.40 12.45
N LYS A 13 17.38 8.44 11.33
CA LYS A 13 17.84 9.70 10.71
C LYS A 13 16.69 10.54 10.17
N LEU A 14 15.61 9.93 9.68
CA LEU A 14 14.47 10.62 9.09
C LEU A 14 13.40 11.01 10.10
N PHE A 15 13.23 10.24 11.17
CA PHE A 15 12.11 10.42 12.10
C PHE A 15 12.51 11.07 13.43
N GLY A 16 13.82 11.18 13.73
CA GLY A 16 14.29 11.61 15.04
C GLY A 16 14.09 10.56 16.13
N ASP A 17 14.60 10.82 17.33
CA ASP A 17 14.61 9.84 18.43
C ASP A 17 13.34 9.83 19.28
N ASP A 18 12.39 10.78 19.09
CA ASP A 18 11.28 11.04 20.01
C ASP A 18 9.91 10.58 19.49
N ARG A 19 9.82 9.87 18.35
CA ARG A 19 8.53 9.42 17.81
C ARG A 19 8.40 7.90 17.82
N ASP A 20 7.18 7.44 18.11
CA ASP A 20 6.83 6.04 17.95
C ASP A 20 6.96 5.64 16.47
N VAL A 21 7.76 4.60 16.22
CA VAL A 21 8.07 4.09 14.89
C VAL A 21 7.55 2.67 14.76
N PHE A 22 6.83 2.39 13.69
CA PHE A 22 6.23 1.09 13.42
C PHE A 22 6.83 0.45 12.18
N ILE A 23 7.03 -0.87 12.25
CA ILE A 23 7.47 -1.70 11.12
C ILE A 23 6.27 -2.46 10.59
N LEU A 24 5.97 -2.28 9.31
CA LEU A 24 4.81 -2.84 8.65
C LEU A 24 5.25 -3.50 7.34
N SER A 25 4.53 -4.53 6.91
CA SER A 25 4.81 -5.20 5.64
C SER A 25 3.54 -5.59 4.91
N ALA A 26 3.66 -5.73 3.59
CA ALA A 26 2.66 -6.31 2.72
C ALA A 26 3.34 -7.21 1.70
N PRO A 27 2.88 -8.46 1.50
CA PRO A 27 3.49 -9.39 0.58
C PRO A 27 3.11 -9.09 -0.88
N GLY A 28 3.98 -9.51 -1.80
CA GLY A 28 3.57 -9.73 -3.17
C GLY A 28 2.66 -10.95 -3.30
N ARG A 29 2.19 -11.20 -4.52
CA ARG A 29 1.32 -12.36 -4.81
C ARG A 29 1.74 -13.13 -6.05
N THR A 30 1.33 -14.38 -6.11
CA THR A 30 1.31 -15.17 -7.34
C THR A 30 -0.13 -15.56 -7.68
N GLU A 31 -0.44 -15.58 -8.95
CA GLU A 31 -1.65 -16.22 -9.43
C GLU A 31 -1.44 -17.73 -9.54
N VAL A 32 -2.40 -18.51 -9.07
CA VAL A 32 -2.37 -19.97 -9.13
C VAL A 32 -3.20 -20.47 -10.31
N CYS A 33 -4.39 -19.92 -10.50
CA CYS A 33 -5.23 -20.15 -11.66
C CYS A 33 -6.33 -19.09 -11.81
N GLY A 34 -6.92 -19.00 -13.02
CA GLY A 34 -8.03 -18.09 -13.31
C GLY A 34 -7.67 -17.01 -14.34
N ASN A 35 -6.40 -16.84 -14.65
CA ASN A 35 -5.91 -16.00 -15.73
C ASN A 35 -6.37 -14.53 -15.63
N HIS A 36 -6.35 -13.98 -14.41
CA HIS A 36 -6.78 -12.60 -14.09
C HIS A 36 -8.18 -12.23 -14.58
N THR A 37 -9.09 -13.19 -14.64
CA THR A 37 -10.46 -12.96 -15.13
C THR A 37 -11.41 -12.35 -14.11
N ASP A 38 -10.95 -12.06 -12.90
CA ASP A 38 -11.72 -11.43 -11.82
C ASP A 38 -12.32 -10.06 -12.22
N HIS A 39 -11.64 -9.29 -13.08
CA HIS A 39 -12.18 -8.05 -13.63
C HIS A 39 -13.38 -8.26 -14.57
N ASN A 40 -13.62 -9.49 -15.02
CA ASN A 40 -14.74 -9.92 -15.88
C ASN A 40 -15.66 -10.94 -15.19
N ASN A 41 -15.76 -10.92 -13.86
CA ASN A 41 -16.54 -11.88 -13.05
C ASN A 41 -16.09 -13.34 -13.22
N GLY A 42 -14.83 -13.57 -13.56
CA GLY A 42 -14.23 -14.92 -13.58
C GLY A 42 -13.72 -15.31 -12.21
N LYS A 43 -13.72 -16.62 -11.95
CA LYS A 43 -13.17 -17.18 -10.71
C LYS A 43 -11.65 -17.27 -10.79
N VAL A 44 -10.98 -16.78 -9.78
CA VAL A 44 -9.53 -16.79 -9.70
C VAL A 44 -9.05 -17.33 -8.36
N LEU A 45 -7.88 -17.95 -8.37
CA LEU A 45 -7.15 -18.40 -7.18
C LEU A 45 -5.76 -17.78 -7.17
N ALA A 46 -5.45 -17.08 -6.11
CA ALA A 46 -4.14 -16.48 -5.89
C ALA A 46 -3.58 -16.82 -4.51
N ALA A 47 -2.30 -16.59 -4.33
CA ALA A 47 -1.64 -16.73 -3.04
C ALA A 47 -0.64 -15.61 -2.81
N SER A 48 -0.50 -15.18 -1.55
CA SER A 48 0.63 -14.35 -1.15
C SER A 48 1.94 -15.15 -1.23
N ILE A 49 3.03 -14.43 -1.45
CA ILE A 49 4.38 -15.01 -1.50
C ILE A 49 5.22 -14.50 -0.33
N ASN A 50 6.40 -15.04 -0.15
CA ASN A 50 7.34 -14.68 0.92
C ASN A 50 8.31 -13.54 0.54
N LEU A 51 7.92 -12.71 -0.42
CA LEU A 51 8.61 -11.47 -0.78
C LEU A 51 7.72 -10.30 -0.38
N ASP A 52 8.25 -9.38 0.41
CA ASP A 52 7.48 -8.31 1.03
C ASP A 52 7.94 -6.93 0.56
N ALA A 53 6.99 -6.00 0.49
CA ALA A 53 7.24 -4.58 0.64
C ALA A 53 7.19 -4.23 2.14
N ILE A 54 8.20 -3.55 2.65
CA ILE A 54 8.34 -3.24 4.08
C ILE A 54 8.41 -1.73 4.26
N ALA A 55 7.75 -1.21 5.27
CA ALA A 55 7.82 0.17 5.69
C ALA A 55 8.26 0.30 7.14
N VAL A 56 9.04 1.35 7.40
CA VAL A 56 9.18 1.95 8.71
C VAL A 56 8.43 3.25 8.68
N ALA A 57 7.43 3.42 9.52
CA ALA A 57 6.52 4.57 9.50
C ALA A 57 6.32 5.21 10.86
N ALA A 58 6.14 6.53 10.87
CA ALA A 58 5.82 7.32 12.04
C ALA A 58 4.68 8.30 11.76
N LYS A 59 3.78 8.45 12.73
CA LYS A 59 2.62 9.35 12.64
C LYS A 59 3.06 10.82 12.56
N ARG A 60 2.35 11.63 11.77
CA ARG A 60 2.46 13.09 11.74
C ARG A 60 1.17 13.73 12.28
N ASP A 61 1.28 14.99 12.68
CA ASP A 61 0.14 15.78 13.18
C ASP A 61 -0.51 16.65 12.08
N ASP A 62 -0.05 16.51 10.83
CA ASP A 62 -0.57 17.21 9.67
C ASP A 62 -1.19 16.25 8.64
N MET A 63 -1.65 16.77 7.52
CA MET A 63 -2.24 16.01 6.41
C MET A 63 -1.24 15.82 5.26
N VAL A 64 0.02 15.56 5.58
CA VAL A 64 1.08 15.32 4.58
C VAL A 64 1.69 13.94 4.77
N ILE A 65 1.81 13.20 3.68
CA ILE A 65 2.52 11.93 3.64
C ILE A 65 3.87 12.15 2.96
N LYS A 66 4.94 11.84 3.68
CA LYS A 66 6.30 11.81 3.14
C LYS A 66 6.78 10.38 3.07
N GLU A 67 6.81 9.85 1.87
CA GLU A 67 7.23 8.46 1.63
C GLU A 67 8.53 8.44 0.79
N LYS A 68 9.52 7.74 1.29
CA LYS A 68 10.81 7.54 0.64
C LYS A 68 11.04 6.05 0.37
N SER A 69 10.81 5.64 -0.86
CA SER A 69 11.21 4.32 -1.35
C SER A 69 12.71 4.26 -1.64
N GLU A 70 13.32 3.12 -1.34
CA GLU A 70 14.73 2.88 -1.67
C GLU A 70 14.94 2.98 -3.18
N GLY A 71 15.95 3.78 -3.59
CA GLY A 71 16.25 4.01 -5.01
C GLY A 71 15.34 5.01 -5.73
N HIS A 72 14.28 5.50 -5.10
CA HIS A 72 13.33 6.45 -5.69
C HIS A 72 13.40 7.84 -5.05
N ASN A 73 12.76 8.82 -5.68
CA ASN A 73 12.62 10.16 -5.10
C ASN A 73 11.63 10.15 -3.93
N LEU A 74 11.73 11.15 -3.05
CA LEU A 74 10.76 11.38 -1.99
C LEU A 74 9.41 11.75 -2.59
N ASN A 75 8.35 11.04 -2.19
CA ASN A 75 6.98 11.47 -2.37
C ASN A 75 6.61 12.43 -1.23
N ASP A 76 6.09 13.60 -1.57
CA ASP A 76 5.55 14.59 -0.63
C ASP A 76 4.11 14.86 -1.08
N VAL A 77 3.14 14.24 -0.39
CA VAL A 77 1.75 14.15 -0.83
C VAL A 77 0.85 14.84 0.18
N ASP A 78 0.28 15.96 -0.20
CA ASP A 78 -0.77 16.62 0.56
C ASP A 78 -2.10 15.86 0.37
N ILE A 79 -2.62 15.30 1.46
CA ILE A 79 -3.88 14.57 1.53
C ILE A 79 -5.04 15.37 2.10
N SER A 80 -4.87 16.68 2.27
CA SER A 80 -5.98 17.58 2.63
C SER A 80 -6.99 17.72 1.49
N VAL A 81 -6.51 17.59 0.23
CA VAL A 81 -7.33 17.57 -0.99
C VAL A 81 -7.15 16.22 -1.68
N LEU A 82 -8.21 15.41 -1.65
CA LEU A 82 -8.23 14.05 -2.18
C LEU A 82 -8.88 13.92 -3.56
N ALA A 83 -9.14 15.03 -4.26
CA ALA A 83 -9.70 14.95 -5.61
C ALA A 83 -8.70 14.26 -6.57
N PRO A 84 -9.17 13.31 -7.41
CA PRO A 84 -8.33 12.70 -8.44
C PRO A 84 -7.82 13.76 -9.43
N ASN A 85 -6.60 13.59 -9.91
CA ASN A 85 -5.99 14.47 -10.88
C ASN A 85 -5.30 13.65 -11.97
N GLU A 86 -5.82 13.72 -13.19
CA GLU A 86 -5.29 12.96 -14.33
C GLU A 86 -3.81 13.25 -14.63
N SER A 87 -3.31 14.44 -14.28
CA SER A 87 -1.89 14.78 -14.44
C SER A 87 -0.95 13.98 -13.50
N GLU A 88 -1.52 13.33 -12.49
CA GLU A 88 -0.81 12.48 -11.52
C GLU A 88 -0.85 10.99 -11.91
N TYR A 89 -1.61 10.60 -12.93
CA TYR A 89 -1.71 9.20 -13.36
C TYR A 89 -0.34 8.58 -13.63
N GLY A 90 -0.18 7.32 -13.22
CA GLY A 90 1.07 6.58 -13.33
C GLY A 90 2.15 6.93 -12.28
N LYS A 91 1.86 7.84 -11.33
CA LYS A 91 2.80 8.24 -10.28
C LYS A 91 2.46 7.57 -8.93
N SER A 92 3.48 7.23 -8.15
CA SER A 92 3.30 6.68 -6.80
C SER A 92 2.53 7.62 -5.86
N ALA A 93 2.68 8.92 -6.02
CA ALA A 93 1.92 9.92 -5.27
C ALA A 93 0.40 9.80 -5.49
N ALA A 94 -0.04 9.49 -6.71
CA ALA A 94 -1.46 9.25 -7.00
C ALA A 94 -1.96 7.98 -6.31
N MET A 95 -1.15 6.91 -6.30
CA MET A 95 -1.49 5.67 -5.58
C MET A 95 -1.64 5.92 -4.08
N ILE A 96 -0.72 6.64 -3.46
CA ILE A 96 -0.79 7.00 -2.03
C ILE A 96 -2.10 7.77 -1.75
N LYS A 97 -2.37 8.81 -2.54
CA LYS A 97 -3.58 9.64 -2.40
C LYS A 97 -4.85 8.82 -2.60
N GLY A 98 -4.87 7.93 -3.59
CA GLY A 98 -5.99 7.06 -3.91
C GLY A 98 -6.32 6.06 -2.80
N VAL A 99 -5.32 5.43 -2.19
CA VAL A 99 -5.52 4.52 -1.04
C VAL A 99 -6.13 5.26 0.13
N VAL A 100 -5.60 6.44 0.46
CA VAL A 100 -6.11 7.27 1.57
C VAL A 100 -7.54 7.73 1.29
N ALA A 101 -7.85 8.13 0.05
CA ALA A 101 -9.19 8.49 -0.36
C ALA A 101 -10.18 7.31 -0.25
N GLY A 102 -9.78 6.14 -0.71
CA GLY A 102 -10.58 4.91 -0.59
C GLY A 102 -10.89 4.58 0.87
N LEU A 103 -9.91 4.62 1.76
CA LEU A 103 -10.14 4.39 3.19
C LEU A 103 -11.09 5.43 3.79
N LYS A 104 -10.95 6.70 3.41
CA LYS A 104 -11.85 7.77 3.86
C LYS A 104 -13.29 7.55 3.39
N GLU A 105 -13.50 7.09 2.15
CA GLU A 105 -14.84 6.76 1.63
C GLU A 105 -15.51 5.64 2.41
N TYR A 106 -14.74 4.68 2.92
CA TYR A 106 -15.22 3.64 3.84
C TYR A 106 -15.42 4.14 5.29
N GLY A 107 -15.20 5.43 5.56
CA GLY A 107 -15.46 6.06 6.86
C GLY A 107 -14.33 5.92 7.88
N TYR A 108 -13.12 5.52 7.46
CA TYR A 108 -11.97 5.39 8.34
C TYR A 108 -11.20 6.70 8.53
N ASN A 109 -10.52 6.80 9.67
CA ASN A 109 -9.65 7.93 9.97
C ASN A 109 -8.41 7.92 9.08
N ILE A 110 -8.02 9.08 8.61
CA ILE A 110 -6.82 9.29 7.81
C ILE A 110 -5.96 10.39 8.42
N GLY A 111 -4.69 10.42 8.08
CA GLY A 111 -3.76 11.47 8.50
C GLY A 111 -2.39 11.29 7.88
N GLY A 112 -1.52 12.27 8.08
CA GLY A 112 -0.17 12.26 7.53
C GLY A 112 0.77 11.29 8.26
N PHE A 113 1.77 10.82 7.56
CA PHE A 113 2.84 10.01 8.13
C PHE A 113 4.15 10.20 7.35
N ASP A 114 5.25 9.92 8.01
CA ASP A 114 6.53 9.73 7.35
C ASP A 114 6.76 8.22 7.20
N ALA A 115 7.25 7.79 6.04
CA ALA A 115 7.59 6.39 5.81
C ALA A 115 8.89 6.24 5.00
N CYS A 116 9.68 5.23 5.36
CA CYS A 116 10.74 4.68 4.52
C CYS A 116 10.36 3.29 4.09
N THR A 117 10.36 3.05 2.79
CA THR A 117 9.96 1.77 2.22
C THR A 117 11.11 1.11 1.47
N THR A 118 11.13 -0.21 1.50
CA THR A 118 11.96 -1.08 0.66
C THR A 118 11.13 -2.27 0.22
N SER A 119 11.48 -2.90 -0.89
CA SER A 119 10.69 -4.00 -1.42
C SER A 119 11.54 -5.05 -2.10
N ASP A 120 11.30 -6.31 -1.74
CA ASP A 120 11.80 -7.49 -2.47
C ASP A 120 10.83 -7.87 -3.61
N VAL A 121 9.64 -7.26 -3.67
CA VAL A 121 8.68 -7.42 -4.76
C VAL A 121 9.07 -6.49 -5.90
N MET A 122 9.88 -6.99 -6.83
CA MET A 122 10.44 -6.17 -7.91
C MET A 122 9.37 -5.72 -8.90
N GLY A 123 9.43 -4.44 -9.31
CA GLY A 123 8.58 -3.91 -10.37
C GLY A 123 8.78 -4.68 -11.69
N GLY A 124 7.68 -5.01 -12.38
CA GLY A 124 7.72 -5.76 -13.64
C GLY A 124 7.98 -7.26 -13.52
N SER A 125 8.12 -7.80 -12.31
CA SER A 125 8.35 -9.24 -12.09
C SER A 125 7.09 -10.11 -12.22
N GLY A 126 5.91 -9.50 -12.39
CA GLY A 126 4.64 -10.23 -12.37
C GLY A 126 4.13 -10.58 -10.96
N LEU A 127 4.80 -10.11 -9.91
CA LEU A 127 4.48 -10.40 -8.50
C LEU A 127 3.63 -9.31 -7.83
N SER A 128 3.07 -8.38 -8.59
CA SER A 128 2.20 -7.28 -8.15
C SER A 128 2.83 -6.32 -7.14
N SER A 129 3.95 -5.72 -7.52
CA SER A 129 4.60 -4.70 -6.69
C SER A 129 3.71 -3.49 -6.41
N SER A 130 2.84 -3.08 -7.34
CA SER A 130 1.88 -1.99 -7.14
C SER A 130 0.88 -2.33 -6.03
N ALA A 131 0.26 -3.51 -6.09
CA ALA A 131 -0.70 -3.94 -5.08
C ALA A 131 -0.05 -4.10 -3.69
N ALA A 132 1.16 -4.67 -3.62
CA ALA A 132 1.92 -4.75 -2.37
C ALA A 132 2.18 -3.36 -1.78
N PHE A 133 2.54 -2.38 -2.61
CA PHE A 133 2.75 -0.99 -2.17
C PHE A 133 1.44 -0.34 -1.69
N GLU A 134 0.35 -0.48 -2.43
CA GLU A 134 -0.97 0.06 -2.05
C GLU A 134 -1.46 -0.54 -0.72
N VAL A 135 -1.38 -1.86 -0.58
CA VAL A 135 -1.76 -2.57 0.65
C VAL A 135 -0.85 -2.14 1.81
N LEU A 136 0.44 -1.91 1.57
CA LEU A 136 1.37 -1.40 2.58
C LEU A 136 0.95 0.00 3.06
N ILE A 137 0.62 0.93 2.16
CA ILE A 137 0.12 2.28 2.50
C ILE A 137 -1.19 2.18 3.31
N ALA A 138 -2.14 1.34 2.89
CA ALA A 138 -3.38 1.11 3.63
C ALA A 138 -3.13 0.54 5.03
N THR A 139 -2.18 -0.39 5.15
CA THR A 139 -1.77 -1.00 6.43
C THR A 139 -1.14 0.03 7.37
N ILE A 140 -0.33 0.96 6.85
CA ILE A 140 0.22 2.08 7.64
C ILE A 140 -0.91 2.93 8.21
N VAL A 141 -1.85 3.38 7.37
CA VAL A 141 -3.00 4.20 7.79
C VAL A 141 -3.87 3.44 8.79
N ASN A 142 -4.13 2.15 8.54
CA ASN A 142 -4.88 1.30 9.45
C ASN A 142 -4.23 1.27 10.84
N HIS A 143 -2.93 1.03 10.90
CA HIS A 143 -2.22 0.93 12.17
C HIS A 143 -2.14 2.27 12.90
N LEU A 144 -1.74 3.34 12.22
CA LEU A 144 -1.50 4.65 12.83
C LEU A 144 -2.78 5.38 13.25
N TYR A 145 -3.89 5.17 12.55
CA TYR A 145 -5.11 5.96 12.72
C TYR A 145 -6.36 5.17 13.11
N ASN A 146 -6.34 3.84 12.94
CA ASN A 146 -7.52 2.99 13.16
C ASN A 146 -7.22 1.79 14.09
N GLY A 147 -6.06 1.76 14.73
CA GLY A 147 -5.70 0.72 15.70
C GLY A 147 -5.64 -0.69 15.12
N GLY A 148 -5.43 -0.83 13.81
CA GLY A 148 -5.41 -2.12 13.13
C GLY A 148 -6.78 -2.76 12.88
N ASN A 149 -7.88 -2.00 13.03
CA ASN A 149 -9.25 -2.54 13.01
C ASN A 149 -9.90 -2.55 11.61
N ILE A 150 -9.20 -2.09 10.56
CA ILE A 150 -9.69 -2.21 9.18
C ILE A 150 -9.45 -3.65 8.73
N ASP A 151 -10.51 -4.33 8.30
CA ASP A 151 -10.40 -5.69 7.80
C ASP A 151 -9.67 -5.77 6.46
N ALA A 152 -9.10 -6.94 6.17
CA ALA A 152 -8.26 -7.15 4.99
C ALA A 152 -9.02 -6.95 3.66
N VAL A 153 -10.31 -7.24 3.62
CA VAL A 153 -11.14 -7.05 2.41
C VAL A 153 -11.31 -5.56 2.14
N THR A 154 -11.55 -4.76 3.16
CA THR A 154 -11.66 -3.31 3.03
C THR A 154 -10.32 -2.68 2.61
N VAL A 155 -9.21 -3.15 3.20
CA VAL A 155 -7.85 -2.75 2.76
C VAL A 155 -7.67 -3.04 1.27
N ALA A 156 -8.00 -4.25 0.81
CA ALA A 156 -7.89 -4.62 -0.60
C ALA A 156 -8.76 -3.75 -1.52
N LYS A 157 -10.01 -3.48 -1.14
CA LYS A 157 -10.92 -2.64 -1.92
C LYS A 157 -10.46 -1.19 -2.01
N ALA A 158 -9.97 -0.60 -0.92
CA ALA A 158 -9.41 0.76 -0.93
C ALA A 158 -8.15 0.84 -1.81
N SER A 159 -7.33 -0.20 -1.81
CA SER A 159 -6.15 -0.31 -2.67
C SER A 159 -6.54 -0.43 -4.15
N GLN A 160 -7.50 -1.28 -4.49
CA GLN A 160 -8.02 -1.38 -5.86
C GLN A 160 -8.65 -0.05 -6.35
N PHE A 161 -9.39 0.63 -5.48
CA PHE A 161 -9.95 1.95 -5.79
C PHE A 161 -8.85 2.94 -6.20
N SER A 162 -7.70 2.91 -5.52
CA SER A 162 -6.53 3.70 -5.87
C SER A 162 -6.05 3.41 -7.29
N GLU A 163 -5.88 2.15 -7.65
CA GLU A 163 -5.40 1.74 -8.97
C GLU A 163 -6.37 2.16 -10.08
N ASN A 164 -7.67 1.96 -9.85
CA ASN A 164 -8.71 2.25 -10.85
C ASN A 164 -8.98 3.74 -11.05
N VAL A 165 -9.01 4.53 -9.96
CA VAL A 165 -9.49 5.92 -10.00
C VAL A 165 -8.35 6.93 -10.02
N TYR A 166 -7.25 6.66 -9.31
CA TYR A 166 -6.15 7.62 -9.15
C TYR A 166 -4.94 7.30 -10.02
N PHE A 167 -4.67 6.01 -10.23
CA PHE A 167 -3.55 5.61 -11.09
C PHE A 167 -3.93 5.48 -12.55
N GLY A 168 -5.24 5.34 -12.84
CA GLY A 168 -5.78 5.26 -14.20
C GLY A 168 -5.59 3.89 -14.85
N LYS A 169 -5.42 2.83 -14.06
CA LYS A 169 -5.25 1.45 -14.54
C LYS A 169 -6.40 0.58 -14.03
N PRO A 170 -7.41 0.27 -14.87
CA PRO A 170 -8.49 -0.63 -14.50
C PRO A 170 -7.94 -2.01 -14.12
N SER A 171 -8.27 -2.48 -12.92
CA SER A 171 -7.84 -3.79 -12.40
C SER A 171 -8.98 -4.50 -11.68
N GLY A 172 -8.91 -5.84 -11.63
CA GLY A 172 -9.69 -6.66 -10.73
C GLY A 172 -9.21 -6.54 -9.28
N LEU A 173 -9.71 -7.38 -8.40
CA LEU A 173 -9.41 -7.33 -6.97
C LEU A 173 -8.35 -8.37 -6.54
N LEU A 174 -7.94 -9.26 -7.45
CA LEU A 174 -7.09 -10.41 -7.18
C LEU A 174 -5.79 -10.02 -6.46
N ASP A 175 -5.09 -9.04 -7.00
CA ASP A 175 -3.77 -8.64 -6.54
C ASP A 175 -3.81 -8.12 -5.12
N GLN A 176 -4.71 -7.18 -4.86
CA GLN A 176 -4.86 -6.54 -3.56
C GLN A 176 -5.44 -7.51 -2.52
N MET A 177 -6.36 -8.39 -2.91
CA MET A 177 -6.90 -9.42 -1.99
C MET A 177 -5.83 -10.40 -1.56
N ALA A 178 -5.04 -10.93 -2.50
CA ALA A 178 -3.98 -11.87 -2.16
C ALA A 178 -2.90 -11.22 -1.27
N SER A 179 -2.54 -9.96 -1.54
CA SER A 179 -1.58 -9.21 -0.71
C SER A 179 -2.13 -8.89 0.68
N SER A 180 -3.41 -8.51 0.79
CA SER A 180 -4.02 -8.06 2.04
C SER A 180 -4.45 -9.20 2.96
N VAL A 181 -5.11 -10.23 2.41
CA VAL A 181 -5.62 -11.37 3.20
C VAL A 181 -4.49 -12.32 3.58
N GLY A 182 -3.49 -12.45 2.72
CA GLY A 182 -2.42 -13.45 2.88
C GLY A 182 -2.90 -14.86 2.57
N THR A 183 -1.97 -15.81 2.51
CA THR A 183 -2.26 -17.22 2.20
C THR A 183 -2.93 -17.41 0.82
N PHE A 184 -3.74 -18.45 0.66
CA PHE A 184 -4.52 -18.70 -0.55
C PHE A 184 -5.86 -17.99 -0.48
N VAL A 185 -6.24 -17.30 -1.54
CA VAL A 185 -7.53 -16.62 -1.68
C VAL A 185 -8.22 -17.03 -2.97
N THR A 186 -9.51 -17.30 -2.88
CA THR A 186 -10.39 -17.51 -4.03
C THR A 186 -11.32 -16.31 -4.15
N ILE A 187 -11.45 -15.78 -5.35
CA ILE A 187 -12.35 -14.68 -5.67
C ILE A 187 -13.35 -15.18 -6.71
N ASP A 188 -14.65 -15.00 -6.41
CA ASP A 188 -15.78 -15.44 -7.22
C ASP A 188 -16.77 -14.28 -7.42
#